data_66df867a7427c5f6eae34786db31d370
#
_entry.id   66df867a7427c5f6eae34786db31d370
#
_cell.length_a   1.000
_cell.length_b   1.000
_cell.length_c   1.000
_cell.angle_alpha   90.00
_cell.angle_beta   90.00
_cell.angle_gamma   90.00
#
_symmetry.space_group_name_H-M   'P 1'
#
loop_
_entity.id
_entity.type
_entity.pdbx_description
1 polymer ?
#
loop_
_entity_poly.entity_id
_entity_poly.type
_entity_poly.pdbx_seq_one_letter_code
_entity_poly.pdbx_strand_id
1 'polypeptide(L)'
;RYEDYGEEMLRITDRQKREMLYGPTNEELITDIFRNSIKSYKSLPQLLYHIQWKFRDELRPRFGIMRCREFYMKDAYSFDLNDDLGEHSYNKFFLSYLKTFKRLDLKAIPMAADTGPIGGNLSHEFIILAETGESKIYTDKNIFDVDHSDCTLKKIINKFKKKI
;
A
#
# COMPACT_ATOMS: atom_id res chain seq x y z
N ARG A 1 3.26 7.14 -16.98
CA ARG A 1 2.16 7.76 -16.18
C ARG A 1 2.49 9.17 -15.66
N TYR A 2 3.31 9.89 -16.41
CA TYR A 2 3.70 11.26 -16.09
C TYR A 2 2.49 12.19 -15.85
N GLU A 3 1.45 12.03 -16.64
CA GLU A 3 0.22 12.84 -16.56
C GLU A 3 -0.77 12.30 -15.53
N ASP A 4 -0.80 10.98 -15.31
CA ASP A 4 -1.77 10.30 -14.44
C ASP A 4 -1.58 10.63 -12.95
N TYR A 5 -0.34 10.88 -12.52
CA TYR A 5 -0.03 11.27 -11.13
C TYR A 5 -0.37 12.71 -10.80
N GLY A 6 -0.71 13.52 -11.81
CA GLY A 6 -1.11 14.91 -11.61
C GLY A 6 -0.03 15.76 -10.95
N GLU A 7 -0.48 16.69 -10.11
CA GLU A 7 0.38 17.71 -9.48
C GLU A 7 1.16 17.21 -8.26
N GLU A 8 0.82 16.05 -7.72
CA GLU A 8 1.54 15.48 -6.56
C GLU A 8 2.96 15.02 -6.88
N MET A 9 3.26 14.80 -8.16
CA MET A 9 4.59 14.39 -8.60
C MET A 9 5.52 15.61 -8.67
N LEU A 10 6.59 15.58 -7.88
CA LEU A 10 7.60 16.63 -7.93
C LEU A 10 8.35 16.61 -9.26
N ARG A 11 8.29 17.72 -9.96
CA ARG A 11 8.97 17.97 -11.25
C ARG A 11 10.12 18.93 -11.03
N ILE A 12 11.30 18.56 -11.48
CA ILE A 12 12.54 19.30 -11.24
C ILE A 12 13.20 19.58 -12.59
N THR A 13 13.71 20.79 -12.76
CA THR A 13 14.56 21.11 -13.89
C THR A 13 15.99 21.30 -13.41
N ASP A 14 16.93 20.53 -13.95
CA ASP A 14 18.34 20.64 -13.60
C ASP A 14 19.01 21.88 -14.26
N ARG A 15 20.27 22.08 -13.93
CA ARG A 15 21.06 23.21 -14.50
C ARG A 15 21.27 23.11 -16.01
N GLN A 16 21.13 21.92 -16.58
CA GLN A 16 21.22 21.67 -18.02
C GLN A 16 19.86 21.75 -18.72
N LYS A 17 18.82 22.22 -18.02
CA LYS A 17 17.44 22.32 -18.52
C LYS A 17 16.78 20.97 -18.83
N ARG A 18 17.26 19.88 -18.23
CA ARG A 18 16.63 18.57 -18.34
C ARG A 18 15.54 18.43 -17.28
N GLU A 19 14.40 17.93 -17.71
CA GLU A 19 13.30 17.59 -16.80
C GLU A 19 13.57 16.28 -16.10
N MET A 20 13.37 16.25 -14.79
CA MET A 20 13.49 15.09 -13.93
C MET A 20 12.25 14.97 -13.06
N LEU A 21 11.92 13.74 -12.69
CA LEU A 21 10.79 13.42 -11.82
C LEU A 21 11.27 12.79 -10.54
N TYR A 22 10.65 13.17 -9.44
CA TYR A 22 10.79 12.45 -8.19
C TYR A 22 9.50 11.65 -7.97
N GLY A 23 9.57 10.33 -8.13
CA GLY A 23 8.37 9.48 -8.06
C GLY A 23 7.73 9.49 -6.67
N PRO A 24 6.41 9.71 -6.59
CA PRO A 24 5.66 9.68 -5.32
C PRO A 24 5.48 8.26 -4.79
N THR A 25 5.67 7.27 -5.64
CA THR A 25 5.62 5.83 -5.37
C THR A 25 6.45 5.07 -6.42
N ASN A 26 6.72 3.79 -6.23
CA ASN A 26 7.74 3.09 -7.03
C ASN A 26 7.21 1.88 -7.81
N GLU A 27 5.92 1.75 -8.04
CA GLU A 27 5.34 0.63 -8.81
C GLU A 27 6.00 0.49 -10.19
N GLU A 28 6.18 1.60 -10.90
CA GLU A 28 6.78 1.58 -12.24
C GLU A 28 8.27 1.23 -12.20
N LEU A 29 9.02 1.82 -11.25
CA LEU A 29 10.44 1.55 -11.08
C LEU A 29 10.70 0.08 -10.74
N ILE A 30 9.98 -0.46 -9.78
CA ILE A 30 10.12 -1.88 -9.38
C ILE A 30 9.68 -2.82 -10.49
N THR A 31 8.66 -2.48 -11.25
CA THR A 31 8.22 -3.26 -12.42
C THR A 31 9.29 -3.28 -13.50
N ASP A 32 9.96 -2.17 -13.74
CA ASP A 32 11.06 -2.12 -14.71
C ASP A 32 12.28 -2.94 -14.25
N ILE A 33 12.66 -2.82 -12.99
CA ILE A 33 13.72 -3.65 -12.39
C ILE A 33 13.36 -5.13 -12.51
N PHE A 34 12.13 -5.50 -12.15
CA PHE A 34 11.63 -6.87 -12.25
C PHE A 34 11.71 -7.39 -13.68
N ARG A 35 11.20 -6.64 -14.67
CA ARG A 35 11.20 -7.00 -16.11
C ARG A 35 12.62 -7.29 -16.60
N ASN A 36 13.60 -6.51 -16.17
CA ASN A 36 14.99 -6.66 -16.58
C ASN A 36 15.72 -7.81 -15.86
N SER A 37 15.30 -8.16 -14.65
CA SER A 37 15.96 -9.14 -13.80
C SER A 37 15.42 -10.55 -13.97
N ILE A 38 14.12 -10.71 -14.19
CA ILE A 38 13.46 -12.03 -14.24
C ILE A 38 13.45 -12.54 -15.67
N LYS A 39 13.99 -13.75 -15.84
CA LYS A 39 14.09 -14.42 -17.16
C LYS A 39 13.18 -15.64 -17.32
N SER A 40 12.52 -16.07 -16.24
CA SER A 40 11.67 -17.26 -16.27
C SER A 40 10.52 -17.15 -15.27
N TYR A 41 9.34 -17.62 -15.67
CA TYR A 41 8.18 -17.75 -14.79
C TYR A 41 8.42 -18.66 -13.58
N LYS A 42 9.42 -19.55 -13.67
CA LYS A 42 9.81 -20.43 -12.55
C LYS A 42 10.39 -19.67 -11.36
N SER A 43 10.75 -18.40 -11.56
CA SER A 43 11.22 -17.52 -10.48
C SER A 43 10.07 -16.86 -9.71
N LEU A 44 8.82 -17.08 -10.12
CA LEU A 44 7.63 -16.54 -9.46
C LEU A 44 7.11 -17.49 -8.36
N PRO A 45 6.44 -16.99 -7.32
CA PRO A 45 6.19 -15.58 -7.05
C PRO A 45 7.44 -14.85 -6.55
N GLN A 46 7.51 -13.52 -6.82
CA GLN A 46 8.50 -12.63 -6.20
C GLN A 46 7.81 -11.63 -5.28
N LEU A 47 8.30 -11.53 -4.06
CA LEU A 47 7.86 -10.53 -3.09
C LEU A 47 9.05 -9.60 -2.81
N LEU A 48 8.98 -8.41 -3.35
CA LEU A 48 10.03 -7.40 -3.24
C LEU A 48 9.59 -6.29 -2.29
N TYR A 49 10.52 -5.69 -1.59
CA TYR A 49 10.25 -4.51 -0.80
C TYR A 49 11.46 -3.58 -0.78
N HIS A 50 11.21 -2.34 -0.48
CA HIS A 50 12.27 -1.41 -0.13
C HIS A 50 11.79 -0.40 0.91
N ILE A 51 12.75 0.28 1.52
CA ILE A 51 12.51 1.30 2.53
C ILE A 51 13.33 2.51 2.12
N GLN A 52 12.66 3.59 1.76
CA GLN A 52 13.33 4.81 1.32
C GLN A 52 12.47 6.05 1.47
N TRP A 53 13.08 7.19 1.27
CA TRP A 53 12.41 8.47 1.18
C TRP A 53 11.48 8.54 -0.01
N LYS A 54 10.31 9.14 0.21
CA LYS A 54 9.35 9.55 -0.81
C LYS A 54 9.12 11.03 -0.71
N PHE A 55 8.74 11.63 -1.81
CA PHE A 55 8.28 13.00 -1.86
C PHE A 55 6.95 13.07 -2.62
N ARG A 56 5.99 13.76 -2.02
CA ARG A 56 4.74 14.15 -2.67
C ARG A 56 4.54 15.63 -2.48
N ASP A 57 4.20 16.35 -3.54
CA ASP A 57 3.98 17.79 -3.47
C ASP A 57 2.62 18.09 -2.81
N GLU A 58 2.51 17.71 -1.54
CA GLU A 58 1.32 17.85 -0.74
C GLU A 58 0.98 19.35 -0.56
N LEU A 59 -0.21 19.73 -1.00
CA LEU A 59 -0.67 21.11 -0.97
C LEU A 59 -0.87 21.63 0.45
N ARG A 60 -1.28 20.76 1.39
CA ARG A 60 -1.62 21.12 2.78
C ARG A 60 -0.96 20.20 3.81
N PRO A 61 0.39 20.29 3.98
CA PRO A 61 1.06 19.55 5.03
C PRO A 61 0.48 19.89 6.39
N ARG A 62 0.24 18.88 7.25
CA ARG A 62 -0.38 19.05 8.56
C ARG A 62 -0.13 17.87 9.49
N PHE A 63 -0.45 18.03 10.76
CA PHE A 63 -0.29 17.01 11.81
C PHE A 63 1.15 16.51 11.98
N GLY A 64 2.12 17.41 11.84
CA GLY A 64 3.54 17.08 11.98
C GLY A 64 3.99 16.05 10.97
N ILE A 65 4.45 14.89 11.44
CA ILE A 65 4.94 13.80 10.57
C ILE A 65 3.83 12.97 9.91
N MET A 66 2.57 13.18 10.28
CA MET A 66 1.45 12.36 9.77
C MET A 66 1.11 12.68 8.31
N ARG A 67 1.25 13.95 7.91
CA ARG A 67 1.01 14.39 6.53
C ARG A 67 2.00 15.45 6.11
N CYS A 68 3.12 15.00 5.59
CA CYS A 68 4.23 15.85 5.17
C CYS A 68 4.58 15.58 3.70
N ARG A 69 5.39 16.45 3.11
CA ARG A 69 5.83 16.32 1.71
C ARG A 69 6.92 15.26 1.56
N GLU A 70 7.83 15.21 2.51
CA GLU A 70 8.92 14.25 2.54
C GLU A 70 8.71 13.28 3.70
N PHE A 71 8.75 11.98 3.42
CA PHE A 71 8.50 10.95 4.41
C PHE A 71 9.21 9.63 4.06
N TYR A 72 9.42 8.84 5.09
CA TYR A 72 10.05 7.53 4.95
C TYR A 72 8.96 6.46 4.80
N MET A 73 9.03 5.69 3.72
CA MET A 73 8.03 4.66 3.41
C MET A 73 8.69 3.31 3.23
N LYS A 74 8.09 2.28 3.82
CA LYS A 74 8.32 0.90 3.42
C LYS A 74 7.19 0.50 2.48
N ASP A 75 7.50 0.23 1.25
CA ASP A 75 6.59 -0.32 0.25
C ASP A 75 7.02 -1.73 -0.17
N ALA A 76 6.06 -2.55 -0.56
CA ALA A 76 6.29 -3.92 -0.98
C ALA A 76 5.42 -4.24 -2.20
N TYR A 77 5.95 -5.11 -3.06
CA TYR A 77 5.41 -5.41 -4.37
C TYR A 77 5.42 -6.92 -4.59
N SER A 78 4.32 -7.47 -5.10
CA SER A 78 4.25 -8.87 -5.49
C SER A 78 4.15 -9.02 -7.00
N PHE A 79 4.81 -10.03 -7.52
CA PHE A 79 4.74 -10.44 -8.91
C PHE A 79 4.40 -11.91 -8.95
N ASP A 80 3.24 -12.21 -9.49
CA ASP A 80 2.64 -13.53 -9.46
C ASP A 80 2.35 -14.02 -10.89
N LEU A 81 2.10 -15.31 -11.05
CA LEU A 81 1.91 -15.92 -12.37
C LEU A 81 0.51 -15.64 -12.94
N ASN A 82 -0.49 -15.52 -12.07
CA ASN A 82 -1.89 -15.30 -12.42
C ASN A 82 -2.62 -14.60 -11.27
N ASP A 83 -3.87 -14.21 -11.51
CA ASP A 83 -4.69 -13.46 -10.58
C ASP A 83 -4.94 -14.19 -9.26
N ASP A 84 -5.18 -15.51 -9.31
CA ASP A 84 -5.41 -16.30 -8.08
C ASP A 84 -4.18 -16.30 -7.14
N LEU A 85 -2.99 -16.39 -7.73
CA LEU A 85 -1.74 -16.29 -6.98
C LEU A 85 -1.48 -14.87 -6.51
N GLY A 86 -1.85 -13.88 -7.31
CA GLY A 86 -1.82 -12.46 -6.93
C GLY A 86 -2.72 -12.19 -5.72
N GLU A 87 -3.96 -12.68 -5.72
CA GLU A 87 -4.87 -12.59 -4.58
C GLU A 87 -4.28 -13.30 -3.34
N HIS A 88 -3.63 -14.45 -3.54
CA HIS A 88 -2.96 -15.15 -2.45
C HIS A 88 -1.83 -14.31 -1.84
N SER A 89 -1.00 -13.67 -2.66
CA SER A 89 0.06 -12.76 -2.21
C SER A 89 -0.51 -11.53 -1.52
N TYR A 90 -1.58 -10.95 -2.04
CA TYR A 90 -2.31 -9.86 -1.41
C TYR A 90 -2.77 -10.22 0.01
N ASN A 91 -3.38 -11.38 0.18
CA ASN A 91 -3.83 -11.87 1.48
C ASN A 91 -2.67 -12.13 2.46
N LYS A 92 -1.48 -12.50 1.97
CA LYS A 92 -0.27 -12.57 2.80
C LYS A 92 0.15 -11.19 3.31
N PHE A 93 0.16 -10.17 2.46
CA PHE A 93 0.44 -8.81 2.87
C PHE A 93 -0.59 -8.29 3.85
N PHE A 94 -1.87 -8.50 3.58
CA PHE A 94 -2.96 -8.13 4.48
C PHE A 94 -2.76 -8.71 5.89
N LEU A 95 -2.47 -10.01 5.99
CA LEU A 95 -2.17 -10.66 7.26
C LEU A 95 -0.91 -10.08 7.92
N SER A 96 0.12 -9.81 7.14
CA SER A 96 1.36 -9.22 7.63
C SER A 96 1.11 -7.84 8.24
N TYR A 97 0.30 -7.00 7.61
CA TYR A 97 -0.08 -5.68 8.15
C TYR A 97 -0.86 -5.79 9.44
N LEU A 98 -1.87 -6.66 9.53
CA LEU A 98 -2.60 -6.90 10.78
C LEU A 98 -1.65 -7.27 11.93
N LYS A 99 -0.70 -8.17 11.67
CA LYS A 99 0.31 -8.56 12.67
C LYS A 99 1.26 -7.42 13.02
N THR A 100 1.65 -6.62 12.04
CA THR A 100 2.53 -5.47 12.24
C THR A 100 1.87 -4.43 13.14
N PHE A 101 0.64 -4.04 12.83
CA PHE A 101 -0.10 -3.07 13.65
C PHE A 101 -0.33 -3.59 15.07
N LYS A 102 -0.65 -4.88 15.21
CA LYS A 102 -0.77 -5.49 16.54
C LYS A 102 0.55 -5.40 17.33
N ARG A 103 1.70 -5.69 16.70
CA ARG A 103 3.02 -5.59 17.35
C ARG A 103 3.40 -4.17 17.73
N LEU A 104 2.86 -3.19 17.03
CA LEU A 104 2.99 -1.76 17.35
C LEU A 104 1.96 -1.27 18.38
N ASP A 105 1.12 -2.16 18.90
CA ASP A 105 -0.02 -1.84 19.79
C ASP A 105 -1.01 -0.84 19.17
N LEU A 106 -1.18 -0.91 17.86
CA LEU A 106 -2.12 -0.08 17.11
C LEU A 106 -3.36 -0.91 16.74
N LYS A 107 -4.53 -0.42 17.18
CA LYS A 107 -5.83 -1.02 16.81
C LYS A 107 -6.24 -0.53 15.42
N ALA A 108 -5.68 -1.15 14.39
CA ALA A 108 -5.99 -0.81 13.01
C ALA A 108 -7.20 -1.60 12.50
N ILE A 109 -8.14 -0.91 11.90
CA ILE A 109 -9.37 -1.47 11.31
C ILE A 109 -9.16 -1.58 9.80
N PRO A 110 -9.14 -2.79 9.22
CA PRO A 110 -9.08 -2.92 7.77
C PRO A 110 -10.42 -2.56 7.15
N MET A 111 -10.42 -1.62 6.24
CA MET A 111 -11.59 -1.17 5.49
C MET A 111 -11.33 -1.28 4.00
N ALA A 112 -12.35 -1.68 3.24
CA ALA A 112 -12.28 -1.61 1.79
C ALA A 112 -12.12 -0.16 1.34
N ALA A 113 -11.22 0.06 0.40
CA ALA A 113 -10.88 1.37 -0.12
C ALA A 113 -11.01 1.41 -1.64
N ASP A 114 -11.06 2.61 -2.19
CA ASP A 114 -10.96 2.82 -3.63
C ASP A 114 -9.55 2.47 -4.12
N THR A 115 -9.46 1.88 -5.30
CA THR A 115 -8.17 1.53 -5.92
C THR A 115 -7.43 2.72 -6.49
N GLY A 116 -8.10 3.86 -6.65
CA GLY A 116 -7.51 5.10 -7.14
C GLY A 116 -6.90 5.00 -8.55
N PRO A 117 -5.99 5.92 -8.91
CA PRO A 117 -5.38 5.97 -10.24
C PRO A 117 -4.54 4.75 -10.60
N ILE A 118 -4.06 4.01 -9.60
CA ILE A 118 -3.25 2.80 -9.81
C ILE A 118 -4.09 1.66 -10.37
N GLY A 119 -5.39 1.63 -10.03
CA GLY A 119 -6.33 0.61 -10.47
C GLY A 119 -6.22 -0.69 -9.66
N GLY A 120 -6.91 -1.72 -10.13
CA GLY A 120 -6.98 -3.03 -9.48
C GLY A 120 -8.38 -3.38 -8.99
N ASN A 121 -8.55 -4.59 -8.44
CA ASN A 121 -9.84 -5.11 -7.99
C ASN A 121 -9.99 -5.19 -6.48
N LEU A 122 -8.88 -5.07 -5.75
CA LEU A 122 -8.82 -5.17 -4.29
C LEU A 122 -8.00 -4.01 -3.74
N SER A 123 -8.57 -3.29 -2.78
CA SER A 123 -7.85 -2.26 -2.03
C SER A 123 -8.36 -2.24 -0.60
N HIS A 124 -7.46 -2.10 0.36
CA HIS A 124 -7.79 -1.92 1.78
C HIS A 124 -6.91 -0.84 2.37
N GLU A 125 -7.53 -0.07 3.26
CA GLU A 125 -6.84 0.84 4.17
C GLU A 125 -6.93 0.32 5.60
N PHE A 126 -5.87 0.53 6.38
CA PHE A 126 -5.85 0.19 7.81
C PHE A 126 -6.04 1.47 8.61
N ILE A 127 -7.27 1.69 9.05
CA ILE A 127 -7.68 2.92 9.73
C ILE A 127 -7.40 2.82 11.22
N ILE A 128 -6.77 3.84 11.77
CA ILE A 128 -6.56 4.01 13.21
C ILE A 128 -7.45 5.15 13.68
N LEU A 129 -8.26 4.91 14.72
CA LEU A 129 -9.15 5.92 15.24
C LEU A 129 -8.39 6.96 16.05
N ALA A 130 -8.67 8.24 15.78
CA ALA A 130 -8.12 9.37 16.51
C ALA A 130 -9.18 10.48 16.59
N GLU A 131 -9.21 11.22 17.69
CA GLU A 131 -10.11 12.38 17.85
C GLU A 131 -9.82 13.48 16.81
N THR A 132 -8.55 13.57 16.39
CA THR A 132 -8.06 14.51 15.37
C THR A 132 -8.12 13.94 13.96
N GLY A 133 -8.84 12.83 13.74
CA GLY A 133 -8.97 12.20 12.44
C GLY A 133 -9.62 13.09 11.39
N GLU A 134 -9.21 12.95 10.13
CA GLU A 134 -9.73 13.77 9.01
C GLU A 134 -11.05 13.26 8.45
N SER A 135 -11.31 11.96 8.58
CA SER A 135 -12.48 11.31 7.99
C SER A 135 -13.28 10.56 9.02
N LYS A 136 -14.61 10.55 8.83
CA LYS A 136 -15.50 9.72 9.64
C LYS A 136 -15.64 8.36 8.99
N ILE A 137 -15.57 7.30 9.79
CA ILE A 137 -15.85 5.94 9.35
C ILE A 137 -17.10 5.41 10.02
N TYR A 138 -17.78 4.50 9.35
CA TYR A 138 -18.94 3.77 9.86
C TYR A 138 -18.60 2.29 9.86
N THR A 139 -18.65 1.66 11.02
CA THR A 139 -18.29 0.25 11.18
C THR A 139 -19.11 -0.41 12.27
N ASP A 140 -19.16 -1.75 12.26
CA ASP A 140 -19.76 -2.51 13.34
C ASP A 140 -18.89 -2.40 14.60
N LYS A 141 -19.51 -2.11 15.73
CA LYS A 141 -18.82 -2.00 17.02
C LYS A 141 -18.02 -3.24 17.42
N ASN A 142 -18.46 -4.43 17.01
CA ASN A 142 -17.79 -5.69 17.30
C ASN A 142 -16.45 -5.85 16.58
N ILE A 143 -16.12 -4.96 15.63
CA ILE A 143 -14.83 -5.01 14.93
C ILE A 143 -13.66 -4.74 15.87
N PHE A 144 -13.89 -4.00 16.95
CA PHE A 144 -12.88 -3.67 17.96
C PHE A 144 -12.48 -4.87 18.82
N ASP A 145 -13.37 -5.87 18.91
CA ASP A 145 -13.16 -7.08 19.71
C ASP A 145 -12.51 -8.22 18.92
N VAL A 146 -12.23 -7.97 17.64
CA VAL A 146 -11.60 -8.98 16.79
C VAL A 146 -10.11 -9.10 17.11
N ASP A 147 -9.75 -10.17 17.81
CA ASP A 147 -8.35 -10.51 17.98
C ASP A 147 -7.78 -11.10 16.68
N HIS A 148 -6.78 -10.42 16.14
CA HIS A 148 -6.07 -10.84 14.94
C HIS A 148 -4.84 -11.73 15.23
N SER A 149 -4.57 -12.06 16.50
CA SER A 149 -3.39 -12.84 16.89
C SER A 149 -3.38 -14.23 16.26
N ASP A 150 -4.56 -14.87 16.19
CA ASP A 150 -4.75 -16.22 15.64
C ASP A 150 -5.15 -16.20 14.16
N CYS A 151 -5.09 -15.05 13.49
CA CYS A 151 -5.40 -14.98 12.08
C CYS A 151 -4.38 -15.76 11.26
N THR A 152 -4.87 -16.80 10.59
CA THR A 152 -4.15 -17.51 9.54
C THR A 152 -4.70 -17.11 8.17
N LEU A 153 -3.87 -17.26 7.15
CA LEU A 153 -4.27 -16.98 5.77
C LEU A 153 -5.59 -17.71 5.40
N LYS A 154 -5.73 -18.96 5.81
CA LYS A 154 -6.93 -19.77 5.58
C LYS A 154 -8.19 -19.20 6.26
N LYS A 155 -8.06 -18.66 7.49
CA LYS A 155 -9.18 -18.01 8.20
C LYS A 155 -9.61 -16.71 7.51
N ILE A 156 -8.66 -15.93 7.00
CA ILE A 156 -8.93 -14.68 6.29
C ILE A 156 -9.69 -14.97 5.01
N ILE A 157 -9.17 -15.81 4.14
CA ILE A 157 -9.80 -16.19 2.86
C ILE A 157 -11.24 -16.69 3.09
N ASN A 158 -11.46 -17.55 4.08
CA ASN A 158 -12.80 -18.09 4.37
C ASN A 158 -13.76 -17.02 4.92
N LYS A 159 -13.26 -15.99 5.62
CA LYS A 159 -14.11 -14.92 6.16
C LYS A 159 -14.57 -13.96 5.06
N PHE A 160 -13.73 -13.68 4.09
CA PHE A 160 -14.07 -12.82 2.96
C PHE A 160 -14.96 -13.53 1.93
N LYS A 161 -14.76 -14.83 1.66
CA LYS A 161 -15.63 -15.62 0.76
C LYS A 161 -17.08 -15.78 1.25
N LYS A 162 -17.37 -15.54 2.53
CA LYS A 162 -18.74 -15.62 3.08
C LYS A 162 -19.53 -14.31 3.01
N LYS A 163 -18.97 -13.23 2.47
CA LYS A 163 -19.60 -11.91 2.40
C LYS A 163 -19.88 -11.43 0.98
N ILE A 164 -19.76 -12.31 -0.01
CA ILE A 164 -20.21 -12.08 -1.40
C ILE A 164 -21.51 -12.85 -1.65
#